data_a71b822db8eb9f0827d33c698ffd3d56
#
_entry.id   a71b822db8eb9f0827d33c698ffd3d56
#
_cell.length_a   1.000
_cell.length_b   1.000
_cell.length_c   1.000
_cell.angle_alpha   90.00
_cell.angle_beta   90.00
_cell.angle_gamma   90.00
#
_symmetry.space_group_name_H-M   'P 1'
#
loop_
_entity.id
_entity.type
_entity.pdbx_description
1 polymer ?
#
loop_
_entity_poly.entity_id
_entity_poly.type
_entity_poly.pdbx_seq_one_letter_code
_entity_poly.pdbx_strand_id
1 'polypeptide(L)'
;MFEPNDAKLWAAVRDTIRLFLRTQWRNGALLGRTEEQAFFVACDERVMTQDDILNGRLVCEIGIAPVRPAEFVVLRIFQNTAEAQQ
;
A
#
# COMPACT_ATOMS: atom_id res chain seq x y z
N MET A 1 -8.05 15.93 14.09
CA MET A 1 -6.88 15.57 14.88
C MET A 1 -5.74 15.14 13.97
N PHE A 2 -4.56 15.50 14.32
CA PHE A 2 -3.37 15.26 13.51
C PHE A 2 -2.71 13.93 13.90
N GLU A 3 -2.59 13.02 12.96
CA GLU A 3 -1.93 11.75 13.21
C GLU A 3 -0.46 11.83 12.81
N PRO A 4 0.44 11.30 13.64
CA PRO A 4 1.86 11.31 13.29
C PRO A 4 2.14 10.36 12.13
N ASN A 5 3.13 10.68 11.33
CA ASN A 5 3.60 9.83 10.24
C ASN A 5 4.62 8.84 10.80
N ASP A 6 4.12 7.75 11.35
CA ASP A 6 4.96 6.76 12.03
C ASP A 6 4.55 5.34 11.64
N ALA A 7 5.28 4.38 12.20
CA ALA A 7 5.08 2.97 11.87
C ALA A 7 3.66 2.50 12.18
N LYS A 8 3.01 3.06 13.17
CA LYS A 8 1.66 2.68 13.53
C LYS A 8 0.67 3.09 12.45
N LEU A 9 0.83 4.30 11.92
CA LEU A 9 -0.01 4.77 10.82
C LEU A 9 0.26 3.93 9.57
N TRP A 10 1.52 3.66 9.27
CA TRP A 10 1.89 2.88 8.09
C TRP A 10 1.28 1.49 8.13
N ALA A 11 1.32 0.85 9.30
CA ALA A 11 0.74 -0.48 9.46
C ALA A 11 -0.78 -0.46 9.24
N ALA A 12 -1.45 0.56 9.76
CA ALA A 12 -2.89 0.68 9.60
C ALA A 12 -3.28 0.87 8.14
N VAL A 13 -2.55 1.69 7.41
CA VAL A 13 -2.80 1.92 5.99
C VAL A 13 -2.53 0.64 5.21
N ARG A 14 -1.39 -0.01 5.48
CA ARG A 14 -1.05 -1.27 4.82
C ARG A 14 -2.13 -2.32 5.01
N ASP A 15 -2.61 -2.48 6.24
CA ASP A 15 -3.60 -3.51 6.53
C ASP A 15 -4.95 -3.22 5.86
N THR A 16 -5.32 -1.96 5.78
CA THR A 16 -6.54 -1.56 5.08
C THR A 16 -6.46 -1.91 3.60
N ILE A 17 -5.33 -1.61 2.98
CA ILE A 17 -5.13 -1.91 1.56
C ILE A 17 -5.09 -3.42 1.34
N ARG A 18 -4.41 -4.15 2.22
CA ARG A 18 -4.34 -5.61 2.10
C ARG A 18 -5.72 -6.25 2.20
N LEU A 19 -6.56 -5.75 3.08
CA LEU A 19 -7.90 -6.29 3.22
C LEU A 19 -8.71 -6.10 1.95
N PHE A 20 -8.61 -4.92 1.35
CA PHE A 20 -9.28 -4.64 0.09
C PHE A 20 -8.79 -5.58 -1.02
N LEU A 21 -7.47 -5.73 -1.15
CA LEU A 21 -6.89 -6.58 -2.20
C LEU A 21 -7.19 -8.05 -1.96
N ARG A 22 -7.23 -8.48 -0.71
CA ARG A 22 -7.61 -9.85 -0.38
C ARG A 22 -9.03 -10.13 -0.85
N THR A 23 -9.94 -9.17 -0.66
CA THR A 23 -11.30 -9.31 -1.12
C THR A 23 -11.36 -9.44 -2.65
N GLN A 24 -10.56 -8.64 -3.36
CA GLN A 24 -10.49 -8.72 -4.81
C GLN A 24 -9.93 -10.08 -5.26
N TRP A 25 -8.93 -10.57 -4.57
CA TRP A 25 -8.35 -11.88 -4.88
C TRP A 25 -9.38 -13.00 -4.68
N ARG A 26 -10.11 -12.97 -3.58
CA ARG A 26 -11.14 -13.96 -3.30
C ARG A 26 -12.28 -13.90 -4.30
N ASN A 27 -12.55 -12.74 -4.85
CA ASN A 27 -13.58 -12.57 -5.86
C ASN A 27 -13.10 -12.94 -7.26
N GLY A 28 -11.87 -13.40 -7.39
CA GLY A 28 -11.34 -13.86 -8.66
C GLY A 28 -10.77 -12.78 -9.55
N ALA A 29 -10.56 -11.58 -9.01
CA ALA A 29 -10.00 -10.47 -9.78
C ALA A 29 -8.48 -10.53 -9.88
N LEU A 30 -7.82 -11.28 -9.01
CA LEU A 30 -6.37 -11.39 -9.00
C LEU A 30 -5.97 -12.86 -9.11
N LEU A 31 -4.83 -13.10 -9.74
CA LEU A 31 -4.26 -14.43 -9.88
C LEU A 31 -3.39 -14.76 -8.69
N GLY A 32 -3.11 -16.05 -8.51
CA GLY A 32 -2.20 -16.52 -7.48
C GLY A 32 -2.87 -17.50 -6.55
N ARG A 33 -2.10 -18.47 -6.08
CA ARG A 33 -2.59 -19.46 -5.13
C ARG A 33 -2.57 -18.94 -3.71
N THR A 34 -1.68 -17.99 -3.43
CA THR A 34 -1.54 -17.39 -2.12
C THR A 34 -1.63 -15.88 -2.24
N GLU A 35 -1.84 -15.21 -1.11
CA GLU A 35 -1.87 -13.75 -1.10
C GLU A 35 -0.58 -13.15 -1.65
N GLU A 36 0.56 -13.73 -1.28
CA GLU A 36 1.85 -13.19 -1.70
C GLU A 36 2.04 -13.26 -3.20
N GLN A 37 1.39 -14.23 -3.85
CA GLN A 37 1.45 -14.33 -5.30
C GLN A 37 0.46 -13.40 -5.98
N ALA A 38 -0.64 -13.08 -5.31
CA ALA A 38 -1.70 -12.26 -5.88
C ALA A 38 -1.40 -10.77 -5.79
N PHE A 39 -0.79 -10.35 -4.70
CA PHE A 39 -0.50 -8.93 -4.49
C PHE A 39 0.54 -8.76 -3.39
N PHE A 40 1.11 -7.55 -3.31
CA PHE A 40 1.90 -7.16 -2.17
C PHE A 40 1.63 -5.69 -1.85
N VAL A 41 1.83 -5.34 -0.60
CA VAL A 41 1.70 -3.96 -0.14
C VAL A 41 2.90 -3.67 0.76
N ALA A 42 3.62 -2.62 0.45
CA ALA A 42 4.75 -2.17 1.25
C ALA A 42 4.52 -0.72 1.65
N CYS A 43 4.41 -0.49 2.94
CA CYS A 43 4.20 0.85 3.48
C CYS A 43 5.01 0.97 4.76
N ASP A 44 6.33 1.11 4.60
CA ASP A 44 7.25 1.20 5.72
C ASP A 44 8.51 1.95 5.27
N GLU A 45 9.50 1.96 6.15
CA GLU A 45 10.73 2.69 5.92
C GLU A 45 11.54 2.20 4.71
N ARG A 46 11.23 1.01 4.19
CA ARG A 46 11.92 0.50 3.00
C ARG A 46 11.49 1.23 1.74
N VAL A 47 10.29 1.80 1.72
CA VAL A 47 9.77 2.53 0.57
C VAL A 47 9.68 4.03 0.82
N MET A 48 10.00 4.48 2.03
CA MET A 48 9.99 5.89 2.37
C MET A 48 11.40 6.35 2.72
N THR A 49 11.78 7.53 2.20
CA THR A 49 13.04 8.13 2.57
C THR A 49 12.89 8.88 3.88
N GLN A 50 14.02 9.20 4.51
CA GLN A 50 14.00 10.01 5.71
C GLN A 50 13.35 11.37 5.45
N ASP A 51 13.57 11.90 4.25
CA ASP A 51 12.96 13.17 3.86
C ASP A 51 11.44 13.05 3.79
N ASP A 52 10.93 11.93 3.28
CA ASP A 52 9.48 11.68 3.24
C ASP A 52 8.90 11.68 4.65
N ILE A 53 9.57 10.98 5.56
CA ILE A 53 9.09 10.87 6.93
C ILE A 53 9.08 12.23 7.62
N LEU A 54 10.16 12.98 7.46
CA LEU A 54 10.27 14.30 8.10
C LEU A 54 9.27 15.31 7.56
N ASN A 55 8.87 15.16 6.30
CA ASN A 55 7.91 16.07 5.68
C ASN A 55 6.47 15.59 5.76
N GLY A 56 6.23 14.51 6.50
CA GLY A 56 4.89 14.00 6.69
C GLY A 56 4.30 13.33 5.46
N ARG A 57 5.13 12.81 4.58
CA ARG A 57 4.67 12.10 3.39
C ARG A 57 4.57 10.60 3.67
N LEU A 58 3.47 10.02 3.24
CA LEU A 58 3.24 8.59 3.33
C LEU A 58 3.37 8.00 1.92
N VAL A 59 4.20 6.98 1.77
CA VAL A 59 4.40 6.33 0.48
C VAL A 59 4.10 4.85 0.63
N CYS A 60 3.19 4.34 -0.20
CA CYS A 60 2.90 2.91 -0.26
C CYS A 60 3.20 2.40 -1.65
N GLU A 61 3.79 1.22 -1.72
CA GLU A 61 4.04 0.54 -2.97
C GLU A 61 3.17 -0.70 -3.03
N ILE A 62 2.40 -0.82 -4.10
CA ILE A 62 1.43 -1.89 -4.27
C ILE A 62 1.69 -2.60 -5.58
N GLY A 63 1.79 -3.93 -5.53
CA GLY A 63 1.90 -4.73 -6.73
C GLY A 63 0.73 -5.70 -6.79
N ILE A 64 0.17 -5.88 -7.97
CA ILE A 64 -0.94 -6.81 -8.18
C ILE A 64 -0.69 -7.68 -9.39
N ALA A 65 -1.32 -8.86 -9.39
CA ALA A 65 -1.30 -9.78 -10.52
C ALA A 65 -2.72 -9.90 -11.05
N PRO A 66 -3.11 -9.11 -12.04
CA PRO A 66 -4.48 -9.12 -12.55
C PRO A 66 -4.80 -10.40 -13.30
N VAL A 67 -6.06 -10.76 -13.35
CA VAL A 67 -6.51 -11.98 -14.01
C VAL A 67 -6.17 -12.00 -15.49
N ARG A 68 -6.28 -10.87 -16.15
CA ARG A 68 -5.94 -10.82 -17.56
C ARG A 68 -4.43 -10.96 -17.72
N PRO A 69 -3.98 -11.75 -18.67
CA PRO A 69 -2.55 -11.99 -18.86
C PRO A 69 -1.87 -10.66 -19.11
N ALA A 70 -0.94 -10.39 -18.26
CA ALA A 70 -0.32 -9.12 -18.30
C ALA A 70 0.91 -9.13 -17.42
N GLU A 71 1.59 -8.06 -17.51
CA GLU A 71 2.71 -7.81 -16.65
C GLU A 71 2.22 -7.50 -15.24
N PHE A 72 3.09 -7.69 -14.30
CA PHE A 72 2.83 -7.32 -12.94
C PHE A 72 2.77 -5.80 -12.85
N VAL A 73 1.70 -5.29 -12.30
CA VAL A 73 1.51 -3.83 -12.20
C VAL A 73 1.93 -3.36 -10.82
N VAL A 74 2.76 -2.36 -10.78
CA VAL A 74 3.21 -1.76 -9.52
C VAL A 74 2.74 -0.32 -9.48
N LEU A 75 2.07 0.03 -8.42
CA LEU A 75 1.59 1.38 -8.20
C LEU A 75 2.27 1.97 -6.98
N ARG A 76 2.61 3.23 -7.07
CA ARG A 76 3.11 3.98 -5.92
C ARG A 76 2.13 5.08 -5.60
N ILE A 77 1.67 5.09 -4.38
CA ILE A 77 0.70 6.06 -3.93
C ILE A 77 1.41 7.00 -2.96
N PHE A 78 1.29 8.29 -3.24
CA PHE A 78 1.89 9.32 -2.41
C PHE A 78 0.79 10.11 -1.73
N GLN A 79 0.97 10.35 -0.47
CA GLN A 79 0.05 11.18 0.27
C GLN A 79 0.84 12.02 1.26
N ASN A 80 0.55 13.31 1.27
CA ASN A 80 1.14 14.19 2.26
C ASN A 80 0.23 14.18 3.48
N THR A 81 0.66 13.49 4.53
CA THR A 81 -0.19 13.28 5.70
C THR A 81 -0.49 14.59 6.43
N ALA A 82 0.40 15.56 6.36
CA ALA A 82 0.15 16.85 6.98
C ALA A 82 -0.99 17.59 6.28
N GLU A 83 -1.09 17.49 4.96
CA GLU A 83 -2.17 18.10 4.21
C GLU A 83 -3.47 17.30 4.35
N ALA A 84 -3.37 16.02 4.47
CA ALA A 84 -4.53 15.16 4.61
C ALA A 84 -5.29 15.41 5.91
N GLN A 85 -4.66 16.09 6.87
CA GLN A 85 -5.27 16.42 8.15
C GLN A 85 -6.06 17.72 8.14
N GLN A 86 -6.04 18.43 7.07
CA GLN A 86 -6.75 19.70 6.99
C GLN A 86 -8.24 19.54 6.77
#